data_461a15b31d3d6dc110786b4cebea3330
#
_entry.id   461a15b31d3d6dc110786b4cebea3330
#
_cell.length_a   1.000
_cell.length_b   1.000
_cell.length_c   1.000
_cell.angle_alpha   90.00
_cell.angle_beta   90.00
_cell.angle_gamma   90.00
#
_symmetry.space_group_name_H-M   'P 1'
#
loop_
_entity.id
_entity.type
_entity.pdbx_description
1 polymer ?
#
loop_
_entity_poly.entity_id
_entity_poly.type
_entity_poly.pdbx_seq_one_letter_code
_entity_poly.pdbx_strand_id
1 'polypeptide(L)'
;MSSDLTAYVRSNRERYEQEFGDFLRIPSVSTEKRYADDVSRCAEWLADIVREAGMDNVEIIPTEGNPFVVADKIVDPDAPTVLVYGHYDVQPVDP
;
A
#
# COMPACT_ATOMS: atom_id res chain seq x y z
N MET A 1 -14.88 -13.58 -16.77
CA MET A 1 -13.80 -13.11 -15.88
C MET A 1 -14.11 -11.76 -15.26
N SER A 2 -14.42 -10.73 -16.07
CA SER A 2 -14.71 -9.40 -15.53
C SER A 2 -15.92 -9.37 -14.59
N SER A 3 -16.94 -10.22 -14.82
CA SER A 3 -18.10 -10.31 -13.93
C SER A 3 -17.74 -10.86 -12.57
N ASP A 4 -16.81 -11.83 -12.49
CA ASP A 4 -16.34 -12.40 -11.22
C ASP A 4 -15.52 -11.38 -10.43
N LEU A 5 -14.65 -10.65 -11.11
CA LEU A 5 -13.87 -9.58 -10.48
C LEU A 5 -14.76 -8.45 -9.99
N THR A 6 -15.75 -8.07 -10.81
CA THR A 6 -16.70 -7.03 -10.44
C THR A 6 -17.51 -7.45 -9.22
N ALA A 7 -17.98 -8.69 -9.17
CA ALA A 7 -18.72 -9.22 -8.03
C ALA A 7 -17.85 -9.26 -6.78
N TYR A 8 -16.58 -9.65 -6.91
CA TYR A 8 -15.65 -9.68 -5.79
C TYR A 8 -15.43 -8.27 -5.22
N VAL A 9 -15.19 -7.29 -6.09
CA VAL A 9 -14.97 -5.90 -5.67
C VAL A 9 -16.22 -5.37 -4.96
N ARG A 10 -17.39 -5.60 -5.52
CA ARG A 10 -18.66 -5.15 -4.92
C ARG A 10 -18.92 -5.76 -3.55
N SER A 11 -18.64 -7.06 -3.40
CA SER A 11 -18.89 -7.74 -2.13
C SER A 11 -17.91 -7.34 -1.04
N ASN A 12 -16.76 -6.76 -1.42
CA ASN A 12 -15.74 -6.29 -0.47
C ASN A 12 -15.67 -4.76 -0.36
N ARG A 13 -16.64 -4.05 -0.94
CA ARG A 13 -16.63 -2.60 -1.03
C ARG A 13 -16.50 -1.91 0.33
N GLU A 14 -17.27 -2.33 1.31
CA GLU A 14 -17.20 -1.73 2.65
C GLU A 14 -15.82 -1.87 3.26
N ARG A 15 -15.21 -3.06 3.10
CA ARG A 15 -13.87 -3.31 3.62
C ARG A 15 -12.84 -2.41 2.92
N TYR A 16 -12.94 -2.28 1.60
CA TYR A 16 -12.01 -1.41 0.85
C TYR A 16 -12.15 0.06 1.25
N GLU A 17 -13.37 0.54 1.40
CA GLU A 17 -13.60 1.92 1.82
C GLU A 17 -13.08 2.17 3.23
N GLN A 18 -13.24 1.21 4.14
CA GLN A 18 -12.72 1.31 5.49
C GLN A 18 -11.20 1.30 5.51
N GLU A 19 -10.58 0.40 4.77
CA GLU A 19 -9.11 0.33 4.65
C GLU A 19 -8.55 1.62 4.07
N PHE A 20 -9.20 2.17 3.05
CA PHE A 20 -8.79 3.44 2.45
C PHE A 20 -8.90 4.58 3.46
N GLY A 21 -9.99 4.60 4.24
CA GLY A 21 -10.16 5.57 5.32
C GLY A 21 -9.06 5.46 6.37
N ASP A 22 -8.71 4.25 6.76
CA ASP A 22 -7.63 4.01 7.73
C ASP A 22 -6.28 4.50 7.19
N PHE A 23 -6.02 4.24 5.92
CA PHE A 23 -4.83 4.73 5.25
C PHE A 23 -4.76 6.26 5.28
N LEU A 24 -5.87 6.92 4.94
CA LEU A 24 -5.93 8.39 4.89
C LEU A 24 -5.81 9.04 6.27
N ARG A 25 -6.11 8.32 7.34
CA ARG A 25 -5.96 8.85 8.72
C ARG A 25 -4.52 8.88 9.21
N ILE A 26 -3.62 8.16 8.52
CA ILE A 26 -2.20 8.22 8.85
C ILE A 26 -1.61 9.46 8.18
N PRO A 27 -1.13 10.45 8.93
CA PRO A 27 -0.61 11.68 8.31
C PRO A 27 0.79 11.48 7.74
N SER A 28 0.88 10.70 6.67
CA SER A 28 2.15 10.32 6.02
C SER A 28 2.67 11.45 5.13
N VAL A 29 2.83 12.64 5.71
CA VAL A 29 3.31 13.84 5.01
C VAL A 29 4.82 13.76 4.88
N SER A 30 5.32 13.37 3.71
CA SER A 30 6.73 13.06 3.49
C SER A 30 7.63 14.29 3.44
N THR A 31 7.06 15.47 3.21
CA THR A 31 7.82 16.72 3.05
C THR A 31 8.12 17.43 4.37
N GLU A 32 7.57 16.96 5.48
CA GLU A 32 7.75 17.58 6.78
C GLU A 32 8.33 16.60 7.79
N LYS A 33 9.45 16.96 8.41
CA LYS A 33 10.16 16.09 9.36
C LYS A 33 9.31 15.67 10.56
N ARG A 34 8.39 16.51 10.99
CA ARG A 34 7.52 16.20 12.13
C ARG A 34 6.63 14.99 11.89
N TYR A 35 6.44 14.60 10.62
CA TYR A 35 5.64 13.44 10.25
C TYR A 35 6.48 12.21 9.89
N ALA A 36 7.80 12.23 10.17
CA ALA A 36 8.67 11.11 9.81
C ALA A 36 8.21 9.78 10.43
N ASP A 37 7.79 9.79 11.69
CA ASP A 37 7.29 8.59 12.35
C ASP A 37 5.97 8.12 11.75
N ASP A 38 5.13 9.05 11.32
CA ASP A 38 3.87 8.73 10.65
C ASP A 38 4.11 8.11 9.28
N VAL A 39 5.11 8.58 8.53
CA VAL A 39 5.50 7.98 7.26
C VAL A 39 5.96 6.54 7.48
N SER A 40 6.81 6.30 8.48
CA SER A 40 7.28 4.96 8.83
C SER A 40 6.12 4.05 9.23
N ARG A 41 5.20 4.55 10.04
CA ARG A 41 4.01 3.80 10.45
C ARG A 41 3.11 3.47 9.27
N CYS A 42 3.00 4.39 8.31
CA CYS A 42 2.23 4.15 7.09
C CYS A 42 2.87 3.05 6.25
N ALA A 43 4.19 3.02 6.15
CA ALA A 43 4.91 1.96 5.45
C ALA A 43 4.62 0.59 6.10
N GLU A 44 4.62 0.52 7.41
CA GLU A 44 4.28 -0.72 8.14
C GLU A 44 2.84 -1.14 7.90
N TRP A 45 1.92 -0.18 7.95
CA TRP A 45 0.51 -0.44 7.66
C TRP A 45 0.34 -1.00 6.25
N LEU A 46 1.00 -0.38 5.28
CA LEU A 46 0.94 -0.83 3.88
C LEU A 46 1.53 -2.23 3.73
N ALA A 47 2.66 -2.51 4.37
CA ALA A 47 3.25 -3.84 4.35
C ALA A 47 2.28 -4.90 4.88
N ASP A 48 1.56 -4.60 5.96
CA ASP A 48 0.57 -5.50 6.52
C ASP A 48 -0.60 -5.74 5.56
N ILE A 49 -1.11 -4.69 4.93
CA ILE A 49 -2.20 -4.80 3.95
C ILE A 49 -1.77 -5.66 2.76
N VAL A 50 -0.54 -5.47 2.29
CA VAL A 50 -0.01 -6.23 1.15
C VAL A 50 0.15 -7.71 1.54
N ARG A 51 0.59 -8.02 2.77
CA ARG A 51 0.64 -9.40 3.27
C ARG A 51 -0.74 -10.02 3.34
N GLU A 52 -1.71 -9.30 3.87
CA GLU A 52 -3.10 -9.77 3.95
C GLU A 52 -3.70 -10.04 2.57
N ALA A 53 -3.27 -9.28 1.57
CA ALA A 53 -3.69 -9.49 0.18
C ALA A 53 -3.09 -10.75 -0.45
N GLY A 54 -2.14 -11.38 0.22
CA GLY A 54 -1.52 -12.63 -0.24
C GLY A 54 -0.24 -12.46 -1.02
N MET A 55 0.38 -11.27 -0.98
CA MET A 55 1.69 -11.07 -1.60
C MET A 55 2.79 -11.74 -0.81
N ASP A 56 3.85 -12.11 -1.51
CA ASP A 56 5.02 -12.76 -0.92
C ASP A 56 6.19 -11.78 -0.79
N ASN A 57 7.15 -12.16 0.05
CA ASN A 57 8.42 -11.44 0.21
C ASN A 57 8.24 -9.95 0.48
N VAL A 58 7.28 -9.62 1.34
CA VAL A 58 6.98 -8.24 1.69
C VAL A 58 8.11 -7.69 2.54
N GLU A 59 8.71 -6.58 2.09
CA GLU A 59 9.83 -5.95 2.78
C GLU A 59 9.63 -4.45 2.84
N ILE A 60 10.06 -3.87 3.95
CA ILE A 60 10.22 -2.44 4.09
C ILE A 60 11.72 -2.15 3.94
N ILE A 61 12.10 -1.48 2.86
CA ILE A 61 13.50 -1.22 2.54
C ILE A 61 13.85 0.20 2.95
N PRO A 62 14.75 0.37 3.94
CA PRO A 62 15.17 1.70 4.33
C PRO A 62 15.99 2.36 3.23
N THR A 63 15.87 3.68 3.13
CA THR A 63 16.64 4.49 2.20
C THR A 63 17.21 5.70 2.96
N GLU A 64 17.95 6.56 2.29
CA GLU A 64 18.35 7.84 2.88
C GLU A 64 17.16 8.77 3.16
N GLY A 65 16.08 8.58 2.42
CA GLY A 65 14.81 9.27 2.65
C GLY A 65 13.79 8.36 3.32
N ASN A 66 12.60 8.32 2.76
CA ASN A 66 11.53 7.47 3.28
C ASN A 66 11.67 6.04 2.78
N PRO A 67 11.20 5.05 3.55
CA PRO A 67 11.37 3.65 3.15
C PRO A 67 10.49 3.26 1.98
N PHE A 68 10.95 2.27 1.21
CA PHE A 68 10.14 1.60 0.19
C PHE A 68 9.44 0.39 0.78
N VAL A 69 8.24 0.11 0.28
CA VAL A 69 7.55 -1.15 0.54
C VAL A 69 7.54 -1.93 -0.77
N VAL A 70 8.09 -3.13 -0.74
CA VAL A 70 8.17 -3.99 -1.92
C VAL A 70 7.59 -5.36 -1.60
N ALA A 71 7.02 -6.00 -2.61
CA ALA A 71 6.49 -7.34 -2.50
C ALA A 71 6.40 -7.96 -3.89
N ASP A 72 6.26 -9.26 -3.95
CA ASP A 72 6.04 -9.94 -5.23
C ASP A 72 4.96 -11.02 -5.10
N LYS A 73 4.50 -11.49 -6.24
CA LYS A 73 3.60 -12.63 -6.34
C LYS A 73 3.89 -13.32 -7.67
N ILE A 74 4.82 -14.26 -7.64
CA ILE A 74 5.21 -15.02 -8.83
C ILE A 74 4.49 -16.36 -8.79
N VAL A 75 3.43 -16.46 -9.58
CA VAL A 75 2.63 -17.70 -9.67
C VAL A 75 3.26 -18.66 -10.66
N ASP A 76 3.73 -18.13 -11.78
CA ASP A 76 4.37 -18.90 -12.85
C ASP A 76 5.61 -18.12 -13.31
N PRO A 77 6.83 -18.67 -13.07
CA PRO A 77 8.07 -17.97 -13.45
C PRO A 77 8.23 -17.80 -14.95
N ASP A 78 7.52 -18.56 -15.76
CA ASP A 78 7.58 -18.46 -17.22
C ASP A 78 6.56 -17.45 -17.79
N ALA A 79 5.64 -16.98 -16.97
CA ALA A 79 4.65 -16.00 -17.38
C ALA A 79 5.21 -14.57 -17.30
N PRO A 80 4.67 -13.62 -18.08
CA PRO A 80 5.05 -12.21 -17.92
C PRO A 80 4.77 -11.69 -16.52
N THR A 81 5.63 -10.79 -16.05
CA THR A 81 5.47 -10.15 -14.73
C THR A 81 5.00 -8.71 -14.92
N VAL A 82 3.96 -8.34 -14.18
CA VAL A 82 3.45 -6.96 -14.16
C VAL A 82 4.05 -6.25 -12.95
N LEU A 83 4.66 -5.10 -13.19
CA LEU A 83 5.14 -4.23 -12.11
C LEU A 83 4.06 -3.20 -11.79
N VAL A 84 3.62 -3.18 -10.55
CA VAL A 84 2.69 -2.17 -10.03
C VAL A 84 3.48 -1.17 -9.21
N TYR A 85 3.31 0.12 -9.50
CA TYR A 85 3.97 1.20 -8.79
C TYR A 85 2.93 2.16 -8.23
N GLY A 86 3.15 2.62 -7.01
CA GLY A 86 2.34 3.63 -6.38
C GLY A 86 3.12 4.32 -5.28
N HIS A 87 2.50 5.25 -4.59
CA HIS A 87 3.12 5.92 -3.45
C HIS A 87 2.15 5.94 -2.28
N TYR A 88 2.68 6.02 -1.06
CA TYR A 88 1.87 6.00 0.16
C TYR A 88 1.90 7.31 0.94
N ASP A 89 2.67 8.29 0.49
CA ASP A 89 2.70 9.59 1.13
C ASP A 89 1.56 10.48 0.67
N VAL A 90 1.32 11.53 1.44
CA VAL A 90 0.28 12.53 1.14
C VAL A 90 0.89 13.92 1.19
N GLN A 91 0.20 14.86 0.56
CA GLN A 91 0.55 16.28 0.60
C GLN A 91 0.12 16.89 1.95
N PRO A 92 0.77 17.97 2.38
CA PRO A 92 0.26 18.75 3.51
C PRO A 92 -1.13 19.30 3.20
N VAL A 93 -1.96 19.40 4.24
CA VAL A 93 -3.29 19.99 4.07
C VAL A 93 -3.18 21.49 3.81
N ASP A 94 -4.10 22.02 3.04
CA ASP A 94 -4.20 23.46 2.85
C ASP A 94 -4.66 24.13 4.14
N PRO A 95 -4.11 25.33 4.44
CA PRO A 95 -4.53 26.09 5.61
C PRO A 95 -6.01 26.47 5.58
#